data_1b02fd3beace8870ff78515380228c6c
#
_entry.id   1b02fd3beace8870ff78515380228c6c
#
_cell.length_a   1.000
_cell.length_b   1.000
_cell.length_c   1.000
_cell.angle_alpha   90.00
_cell.angle_beta   90.00
_cell.angle_gamma   90.00
#
_symmetry.space_group_name_H-M   'P 1'
#
loop_
_entity.id
_entity.type
_entity.pdbx_description
1 polymer ?
#
loop_
_entity_poly.entity_id
_entity_poly.type
_entity_poly.pdbx_seq_one_letter_code
_entity_poly.pdbx_strand_id
1 'polypeptide(L)'
;MYTMRNELAQELEGIRADGLYKDERVMTTPQSGHIATTTGPALNFCANNYLGLANDPRVVAAAKEALDQWGFGMSSVRFICGTQSPHRTLERAIADWLGYQDTILFSSCFDANGAIFDVLLTSQDAIISDELNHASIIDGVRLCKAQRYRYRNADVSDLRAQLTAARQWGARPVSYTHLRAHETGR
;
A
#
# COMPACT_ATOMS: atom_id res chain seq x y z
N MET A 1 -27.19 21.45 14.56
CA MET A 1 -25.77 21.19 14.73
C MET A 1 -25.28 19.84 14.20
N TYR A 2 -26.07 18.93 13.74
CA TYR A 2 -25.66 17.64 13.13
C TYR A 2 -26.59 17.26 11.97
N THR A 3 -26.68 18.10 10.95
CA THR A 3 -27.37 17.78 9.69
C THR A 3 -26.75 16.56 8.98
N MET A 4 -25.42 16.47 8.96
CA MET A 4 -24.69 15.32 8.39
C MET A 4 -25.07 13.97 8.98
N ARG A 5 -25.46 13.87 10.24
CA ARG A 5 -25.81 12.57 10.84
C ARG A 5 -26.99 11.90 10.14
N ASN A 6 -28.02 12.67 9.80
CA ASN A 6 -29.21 12.13 9.15
C ASN A 6 -28.92 11.78 7.69
N GLU A 7 -28.12 12.61 7.01
CA GLU A 7 -27.66 12.36 5.64
C GLU A 7 -26.83 11.07 5.57
N LEU A 8 -25.83 10.93 6.46
CA LEU A 8 -25.01 9.71 6.53
C LEU A 8 -25.82 8.46 6.92
N ALA A 9 -26.84 8.61 7.79
CA ALA A 9 -27.69 7.49 8.13
C ALA A 9 -28.52 7.02 6.93
N GLN A 10 -29.05 7.95 6.13
CA GLN A 10 -29.79 7.64 4.91
C GLN A 10 -28.88 6.98 3.85
N GLU A 11 -27.65 7.47 3.68
CA GLU A 11 -26.69 6.88 2.77
C GLU A 11 -26.31 5.46 3.18
N LEU A 12 -26.05 5.22 4.46
CA LEU A 12 -25.79 3.87 5.00
C LEU A 12 -26.96 2.92 4.79
N GLU A 13 -28.17 3.40 4.94
CA GLU A 13 -29.39 2.60 4.67
C GLU A 13 -29.49 2.24 3.17
N GLY A 14 -29.19 3.18 2.28
CA GLY A 14 -29.10 2.93 0.83
C GLY A 14 -28.04 1.85 0.51
N ILE A 15 -26.84 1.97 1.08
CA ILE A 15 -25.76 0.98 0.91
C ILE A 15 -26.20 -0.42 1.39
N ARG A 16 -26.98 -0.51 2.49
CA ARG A 16 -27.52 -1.78 2.96
C ARG A 16 -28.60 -2.33 2.03
N ALA A 17 -29.50 -1.47 1.57
CA ALA A 17 -30.57 -1.86 0.64
C ALA A 17 -29.98 -2.39 -0.68
N ASP A 18 -28.89 -1.82 -1.16
CA ASP A 18 -28.17 -2.24 -2.35
C ASP A 18 -27.30 -3.50 -2.15
N GLY A 19 -27.23 -4.04 -0.92
CA GLY A 19 -26.40 -5.21 -0.59
C GLY A 19 -24.89 -4.93 -0.61
N LEU A 20 -24.49 -3.67 -0.57
CA LEU A 20 -23.08 -3.24 -0.63
C LEU A 20 -22.46 -3.05 0.77
N TYR A 21 -23.26 -3.11 1.81
CA TYR A 21 -22.74 -2.98 3.18
C TYR A 21 -21.90 -4.20 3.55
N LYS A 22 -20.70 -3.94 4.06
CA LYS A 22 -19.76 -4.98 4.45
C LYS A 22 -19.70 -5.09 5.97
N ASP A 23 -20.26 -6.17 6.50
CA ASP A 23 -20.12 -6.49 7.91
C ASP A 23 -18.73 -7.00 8.24
N GLU A 24 -18.12 -6.47 9.30
CA GLU A 24 -16.84 -6.93 9.80
C GLU A 24 -16.98 -8.29 10.50
N ARG A 25 -16.15 -9.25 10.11
CA ARG A 25 -16.08 -10.55 10.77
C ARG A 25 -15.01 -10.53 11.85
N VAL A 26 -15.43 -10.59 13.11
CA VAL A 26 -14.52 -10.53 14.25
C VAL A 26 -13.83 -11.88 14.44
N MET A 27 -12.51 -11.87 14.33
CA MET A 27 -11.66 -13.03 14.66
C MET A 27 -11.36 -13.08 16.16
N THR A 28 -11.37 -14.28 16.72
CA THR A 28 -11.12 -14.53 18.15
C THR A 28 -9.81 -15.27 18.40
N THR A 29 -9.03 -15.50 17.36
CA THR A 29 -7.70 -16.13 17.38
C THR A 29 -6.66 -15.27 16.67
N PRO A 30 -5.35 -15.50 16.89
CA PRO A 30 -4.31 -14.97 16.04
C PRO A 30 -4.50 -15.36 14.57
N GLN A 31 -3.85 -14.61 13.66
CA GLN A 31 -3.85 -14.91 12.22
C GLN A 31 -3.18 -16.24 11.92
N SER A 32 -3.91 -17.07 11.18
CA SER A 32 -3.45 -18.39 10.72
C SER A 32 -4.32 -18.84 9.54
N GLY A 33 -3.98 -19.98 8.92
CA GLY A 33 -4.85 -20.62 7.91
C GLY A 33 -6.13 -21.18 8.52
N HIS A 34 -6.11 -21.58 9.81
CA HIS A 34 -7.27 -21.95 10.60
C HIS A 34 -7.51 -20.91 11.67
N ILE A 35 -8.67 -20.30 11.67
CA ILE A 35 -9.06 -19.25 12.62
C ILE A 35 -10.39 -19.58 13.29
N ALA A 36 -10.63 -18.95 14.44
CA ALA A 36 -11.96 -18.86 15.01
C ALA A 36 -12.52 -17.45 14.86
N THR A 37 -13.81 -17.36 14.64
CA THR A 37 -14.57 -16.13 14.59
C THR A 37 -15.70 -16.17 15.62
N THR A 38 -16.37 -15.07 15.84
CA THR A 38 -17.55 -15.01 16.71
C THR A 38 -18.70 -15.92 16.24
N THR A 39 -18.67 -16.34 14.97
CA THR A 39 -19.67 -17.23 14.37
C THR A 39 -19.19 -18.68 14.22
N GLY A 40 -17.95 -19.00 14.65
CA GLY A 40 -17.39 -20.34 14.63
C GLY A 40 -16.03 -20.44 13.91
N PRO A 41 -15.50 -21.66 13.78
CA PRO A 41 -14.23 -21.91 13.10
C PRO A 41 -14.33 -21.67 11.60
N ALA A 42 -13.24 -21.18 10.98
CA ALA A 42 -13.18 -20.95 9.56
C ALA A 42 -11.77 -21.17 8.98
N LEU A 43 -11.71 -21.45 7.67
CA LEU A 43 -10.47 -21.39 6.89
C LEU A 43 -10.28 -19.97 6.36
N ASN A 44 -9.09 -19.45 6.57
CA ASN A 44 -8.78 -18.07 6.19
C ASN A 44 -8.01 -18.01 4.86
N PHE A 45 -8.71 -17.69 3.79
CA PHE A 45 -8.15 -17.47 2.46
C PHE A 45 -8.02 -15.98 2.10
N CYS A 46 -8.40 -15.06 3.01
CA CYS A 46 -8.48 -13.63 2.75
C CYS A 46 -7.29 -12.83 3.29
N ALA A 47 -6.46 -13.44 4.14
CA ALA A 47 -5.36 -12.73 4.79
C ALA A 47 -4.14 -12.57 3.87
N ASN A 48 -3.47 -11.43 3.99
CA ASN A 48 -2.16 -11.19 3.36
C ASN A 48 -1.01 -11.85 4.16
N ASN A 49 -1.25 -13.05 4.69
CA ASN A 49 -0.30 -13.81 5.51
C ASN A 49 0.32 -14.96 4.70
N TYR A 50 0.80 -14.66 3.50
CA TYR A 50 1.25 -15.64 2.51
C TYR A 50 2.40 -16.53 2.99
N LEU A 51 3.29 -15.99 3.82
CA LEU A 51 4.44 -16.71 4.39
C LEU A 51 4.16 -17.26 5.80
N GLY A 52 2.95 -17.06 6.34
CA GLY A 52 2.57 -17.52 7.68
C GLY A 52 3.30 -16.80 8.83
N LEU A 53 3.93 -15.67 8.59
CA LEU A 53 4.78 -14.96 9.55
C LEU A 53 4.00 -14.12 10.57
N ALA A 54 2.72 -13.85 10.37
CA ALA A 54 1.95 -12.95 11.23
C ALA A 54 1.91 -13.41 12.72
N ASN A 55 2.03 -14.71 12.98
CA ASN A 55 2.08 -15.29 14.33
C ASN A 55 3.23 -16.28 14.48
N ASP A 56 4.31 -16.11 13.71
CA ASP A 56 5.52 -16.93 13.88
C ASP A 56 6.17 -16.63 15.23
N PRO A 57 6.45 -17.63 16.06
CA PRO A 57 6.99 -17.43 17.41
C PRO A 57 8.34 -16.72 17.41
N ARG A 58 9.15 -16.86 16.36
CA ARG A 58 10.45 -16.17 16.23
C ARG A 58 10.24 -14.67 16.00
N VAL A 59 9.28 -14.30 15.15
CA VAL A 59 8.92 -12.90 14.88
C VAL A 59 8.31 -12.25 16.11
N VAL A 60 7.41 -12.98 16.80
CA VAL A 60 6.80 -12.49 18.05
C VAL A 60 7.84 -12.29 19.15
N ALA A 61 8.80 -13.23 19.30
CA ALA A 61 9.89 -13.09 20.27
C ALA A 61 10.78 -11.87 19.98
N ALA A 62 11.19 -11.69 18.73
CA ALA A 62 12.00 -10.55 18.32
C ALA A 62 11.27 -9.22 18.53
N ALA A 63 9.95 -9.17 18.30
CA ALA A 63 9.15 -7.97 18.56
C ALA A 63 9.09 -7.62 20.06
N LYS A 64 8.95 -8.63 20.95
CA LYS A 64 8.98 -8.43 22.41
C LYS A 64 10.33 -7.91 22.88
N GLU A 65 11.42 -8.52 22.40
CA GLU A 65 12.78 -8.06 22.71
C GLU A 65 13.03 -6.61 22.25
N ALA A 66 12.55 -6.28 21.07
CA ALA A 66 12.65 -4.92 20.55
C ALA A 66 11.87 -3.90 21.41
N LEU A 67 10.68 -4.28 21.90
CA LEU A 67 9.90 -3.42 22.82
C LEU A 67 10.66 -3.18 24.16
N ASP A 68 11.28 -4.22 24.68
CA ASP A 68 12.08 -4.10 25.94
C ASP A 68 13.31 -3.21 25.74
N GLN A 69 13.95 -3.30 24.58
CA GLN A 69 15.18 -2.56 24.27
C GLN A 69 14.93 -1.11 23.82
N TRP A 70 13.90 -0.88 22.99
CA TRP A 70 13.68 0.38 22.28
C TRP A 70 12.44 1.13 22.73
N GLY A 71 11.56 0.52 23.52
CA GLY A 71 10.26 1.07 23.88
C GLY A 71 9.22 0.91 22.75
N PHE A 72 8.02 1.42 23.01
CA PHE A 72 6.87 1.22 22.13
C PHE A 72 6.88 2.10 20.88
N GLY A 73 7.40 3.31 20.94
CA GLY A 73 7.31 4.24 19.82
C GLY A 73 8.42 5.28 19.76
N MET A 74 8.62 5.84 18.59
CA MET A 74 9.70 6.80 18.31
C MET A 74 9.37 8.21 18.77
N SER A 75 8.10 8.55 18.90
CA SER A 75 7.57 9.86 19.31
C SER A 75 8.11 11.04 18.52
N SER A 76 8.68 10.80 17.34
CA SER A 76 9.23 11.81 16.44
C SER A 76 9.30 11.31 15.00
N VAL A 77 9.35 12.25 14.06
CA VAL A 77 9.64 11.95 12.65
C VAL A 77 11.11 11.60 12.46
N ARG A 78 11.40 10.81 11.44
CA ARG A 78 12.71 10.22 11.16
C ARG A 78 13.85 11.25 11.12
N PHE A 79 13.65 12.38 10.46
CA PHE A 79 14.71 13.37 10.22
C PHE A 79 14.99 14.30 11.40
N ILE A 80 14.14 14.33 12.43
CA ILE A 80 14.39 15.13 13.65
C ILE A 80 15.11 14.27 14.68
N CYS A 81 14.39 13.37 15.37
CA CYS A 81 14.95 12.46 16.38
C CYS A 81 14.27 11.07 16.41
N GLY A 82 13.52 10.71 15.38
CA GLY A 82 12.81 9.43 15.29
C GLY A 82 13.58 8.32 14.56
N THR A 83 14.84 8.53 14.16
CA THR A 83 15.66 7.48 13.54
C THR A 83 16.48 6.76 14.62
N GLN A 84 16.20 5.49 14.80
CA GLN A 84 16.95 4.59 15.68
C GLN A 84 17.80 3.60 14.86
N SER A 85 18.77 2.94 15.50
CA SER A 85 19.66 2.00 14.82
C SER A 85 18.93 0.83 14.13
N PRO A 86 17.83 0.25 14.65
CA PRO A 86 17.07 -0.76 13.91
C PRO A 86 16.58 -0.34 12.51
N HIS A 87 16.22 0.94 12.33
CA HIS A 87 15.85 1.42 11.00
C HIS A 87 17.01 1.30 10.01
N ARG A 88 18.21 1.76 10.42
CA ARG A 88 19.40 1.70 9.57
C ARG A 88 19.89 0.27 9.32
N THR A 89 19.75 -0.59 10.32
CA THR A 89 20.09 -2.01 10.18
C THR A 89 19.17 -2.68 9.14
N LEU A 90 17.86 -2.42 9.24
CA LEU A 90 16.90 -2.97 8.30
C LEU A 90 17.08 -2.41 6.88
N GLU A 91 17.28 -1.10 6.73
CA GLU A 91 17.54 -0.44 5.45
C GLU A 91 18.74 -1.07 4.73
N ARG A 92 19.86 -1.28 5.43
CA ARG A 92 21.04 -1.95 4.87
C ARG A 92 20.77 -3.41 4.52
N ALA A 93 20.16 -4.16 5.42
CA ALA A 93 19.87 -5.58 5.19
C ALA A 93 18.99 -5.78 3.94
N ILE A 94 17.99 -4.91 3.71
CA ILE A 94 17.15 -4.97 2.52
C ILE A 94 17.94 -4.56 1.27
N ALA A 95 18.72 -3.48 1.34
CA ALA A 95 19.56 -3.03 0.23
C ALA A 95 20.54 -4.11 -0.21
N ASP A 96 21.26 -4.70 0.74
CA ASP A 96 22.23 -5.77 0.48
C ASP A 96 21.55 -7.01 -0.11
N TRP A 97 20.40 -7.41 0.43
CA TRP A 97 19.67 -8.59 -0.04
C TRP A 97 19.14 -8.42 -1.47
N LEU A 98 18.68 -7.22 -1.82
CA LEU A 98 18.14 -6.92 -3.14
C LEU A 98 19.19 -6.42 -4.15
N GLY A 99 20.44 -6.17 -3.71
CA GLY A 99 21.51 -5.65 -4.55
C GLY A 99 21.38 -4.18 -4.91
N TYR A 100 20.74 -3.38 -4.07
CA TYR A 100 20.62 -1.92 -4.23
C TYR A 100 21.63 -1.18 -3.35
N GLN A 101 21.87 0.09 -3.70
CA GLN A 101 22.80 0.95 -2.95
C GLN A 101 22.24 1.41 -1.60
N ASP A 102 20.93 1.61 -1.51
CA ASP A 102 20.26 2.07 -0.31
C ASP A 102 18.76 1.70 -0.32
N THR A 103 18.12 1.83 0.83
CA THR A 103 16.69 1.59 1.05
C THR A 103 16.10 2.66 1.93
N ILE A 104 14.88 3.08 1.65
CA ILE A 104 14.08 3.93 2.52
C ILE A 104 12.84 3.17 3.00
N LEU A 105 12.52 3.28 4.30
CA LEU A 105 11.37 2.62 4.92
C LEU A 105 10.17 3.57 5.01
N PHE A 106 8.99 3.00 4.76
CA PHE A 106 7.69 3.64 4.98
C PHE A 106 6.85 2.79 5.91
N SER A 107 5.90 3.40 6.62
CA SER A 107 4.96 2.71 7.52
C SER A 107 4.01 1.76 6.79
N SER A 108 3.73 2.04 5.51
CA SER A 108 2.90 1.19 4.66
C SER A 108 3.25 1.35 3.19
N CYS A 109 2.81 0.39 2.36
CA CYS A 109 2.87 0.54 0.90
C CYS A 109 2.00 1.71 0.41
N PHE A 110 0.93 2.05 1.12
CA PHE A 110 0.08 3.20 0.78
C PHE A 110 0.87 4.50 0.91
N ASP A 111 1.59 4.68 2.03
CA ASP A 111 2.43 5.85 2.25
C ASP A 111 3.58 5.93 1.25
N ALA A 112 4.21 4.80 0.94
CA ALA A 112 5.27 4.75 -0.07
C ALA A 112 4.76 5.18 -1.45
N ASN A 113 3.60 4.68 -1.87
CA ASN A 113 2.97 5.04 -3.14
C ASN A 113 2.52 6.50 -3.18
N GLY A 114 2.01 7.03 -2.07
CA GLY A 114 1.65 8.45 -1.96
C GLY A 114 2.86 9.38 -2.08
N ALA A 115 3.98 8.99 -1.49
CA ALA A 115 5.18 9.82 -1.43
C ALA A 115 6.01 9.81 -2.72
N ILE A 116 6.15 8.65 -3.38
CA ILE A 116 7.12 8.47 -4.45
C ILE A 116 6.88 9.40 -5.65
N PHE A 117 5.63 9.61 -6.04
CA PHE A 117 5.31 10.39 -7.23
C PHE A 117 5.50 11.88 -7.02
N ASP A 118 5.06 12.42 -5.88
CA ASP A 118 5.16 13.86 -5.59
C ASP A 118 6.59 14.31 -5.34
N VAL A 119 7.41 13.42 -4.75
CA VAL A 119 8.82 13.72 -4.44
C VAL A 119 9.73 13.61 -5.67
N LEU A 120 9.50 12.61 -6.53
CA LEU A 120 10.42 12.31 -7.65
C LEU A 120 10.03 13.00 -8.94
N LEU A 121 8.76 13.42 -9.10
CA LEU A 121 8.24 13.89 -10.38
C LEU A 121 7.75 15.33 -10.31
N THR A 122 7.88 16.01 -11.44
CA THR A 122 7.50 17.40 -11.64
C THR A 122 6.46 17.51 -12.75
N SER A 123 5.99 18.73 -13.02
CA SER A 123 5.11 19.02 -14.17
C SER A 123 5.73 18.75 -15.55
N GLN A 124 7.05 18.53 -15.61
CA GLN A 124 7.76 18.18 -16.86
C GLN A 124 7.80 16.68 -17.12
N ASP A 125 7.34 15.90 -16.17
CA ASP A 125 7.32 14.43 -16.26
C ASP A 125 5.92 13.93 -16.66
N ALA A 126 5.86 12.71 -17.17
CA ALA A 126 4.61 12.02 -17.47
C ALA A 126 4.60 10.64 -16.79
N ILE A 127 3.51 10.33 -16.10
CA ILE A 127 3.26 9.00 -15.54
C ILE A 127 2.36 8.22 -16.48
N ILE A 128 2.82 7.06 -16.91
CA ILE A 128 2.01 6.11 -17.68
C ILE A 128 1.63 4.95 -16.76
N SER A 129 0.36 4.84 -16.41
CA SER A 129 -0.16 3.93 -15.40
C SER A 129 -1.16 2.95 -15.98
N ASP A 130 -1.11 1.69 -15.54
CA ASP A 130 -2.16 0.71 -15.82
C ASP A 130 -3.50 1.16 -15.21
N GLU A 131 -4.61 0.88 -15.89
CA GLU A 131 -5.94 1.30 -15.42
C GLU A 131 -6.43 0.56 -14.16
N LEU A 132 -5.92 -0.65 -13.91
CA LEU A 132 -6.27 -1.48 -12.77
C LEU A 132 -5.22 -1.45 -11.65
N ASN A 133 -4.44 -0.40 -11.55
CA ASN A 133 -3.53 -0.23 -10.44
C ASN A 133 -4.26 -0.12 -9.09
N HIS A 134 -3.55 -0.48 -8.02
CA HIS A 134 -4.05 -0.34 -6.66
C HIS A 134 -4.45 1.11 -6.34
N ALA A 135 -5.48 1.30 -5.51
CA ALA A 135 -6.01 2.62 -5.13
C ALA A 135 -4.92 3.58 -4.64
N SER A 136 -3.94 3.11 -3.85
CA SER A 136 -2.83 3.94 -3.36
C SER A 136 -1.95 4.51 -4.47
N ILE A 137 -1.76 3.76 -5.57
CA ILE A 137 -1.04 4.24 -6.75
C ILE A 137 -1.87 5.30 -7.47
N ILE A 138 -3.16 5.02 -7.66
CA ILE A 138 -4.09 5.96 -8.30
C ILE A 138 -4.12 7.28 -7.53
N ASP A 139 -4.19 7.23 -6.21
CA ASP A 139 -4.23 8.41 -5.35
C ASP A 139 -2.89 9.15 -5.34
N GLY A 140 -1.76 8.45 -5.24
CA GLY A 140 -0.43 9.06 -5.35
C GLY A 140 -0.22 9.77 -6.70
N VAL A 141 -0.65 9.13 -7.80
CA VAL A 141 -0.61 9.73 -9.15
C VAL A 141 -1.53 10.96 -9.25
N ARG A 142 -2.69 10.95 -8.56
CA ARG A 142 -3.60 12.12 -8.53
C ARG A 142 -3.02 13.32 -7.80
N LEU A 143 -2.25 13.10 -6.75
CA LEU A 143 -1.62 14.17 -5.96
C LEU A 143 -0.40 14.77 -6.67
N CYS A 144 0.23 14.02 -7.55
CA CYS A 144 1.42 14.44 -8.27
C CYS A 144 1.10 15.49 -9.36
N LYS A 145 2.07 16.37 -9.65
CA LYS A 145 1.98 17.41 -10.68
C LYS A 145 2.30 16.92 -12.09
N ALA A 146 2.82 15.70 -12.24
CA ALA A 146 3.17 15.11 -13.53
C ALA A 146 1.93 14.89 -14.41
N GLN A 147 2.12 14.89 -15.74
CA GLN A 147 1.08 14.55 -16.70
C GLN A 147 0.69 13.09 -16.54
N ARG A 148 -0.59 12.77 -16.64
CA ARG A 148 -1.15 11.44 -16.37
C ARG A 148 -1.69 10.80 -17.63
N TYR A 149 -1.11 9.66 -17.99
CA TYR A 149 -1.54 8.79 -19.09
C TYR A 149 -1.94 7.46 -18.50
N ARG A 150 -3.05 6.90 -18.95
CA ARG A 150 -3.57 5.63 -18.48
C ARG A 150 -3.75 4.69 -19.66
N TYR A 151 -3.24 3.49 -19.54
CA TYR A 151 -3.40 2.46 -20.56
C TYR A 151 -4.26 1.31 -20.04
N ARG A 152 -4.91 0.59 -20.96
CA ARG A 152 -5.77 -0.57 -20.65
C ARG A 152 -4.97 -1.69 -20.03
N ASN A 153 -5.55 -2.36 -19.03
CA ASN A 153 -4.87 -3.40 -18.28
C ASN A 153 -4.23 -4.45 -19.21
N ALA A 154 -2.94 -4.70 -18.99
CA ALA A 154 -2.11 -5.64 -19.74
C ALA A 154 -2.04 -5.41 -21.27
N ASP A 155 -2.51 -4.27 -21.80
CA ASP A 155 -2.46 -3.95 -23.22
C ASP A 155 -1.16 -3.22 -23.58
N VAL A 156 -0.18 -3.98 -24.09
CA VAL A 156 1.13 -3.47 -24.50
C VAL A 156 1.01 -2.49 -25.70
N SER A 157 0.01 -2.67 -26.56
CA SER A 157 -0.21 -1.79 -27.70
C SER A 157 -0.67 -0.41 -27.25
N ASP A 158 -1.61 -0.38 -26.30
CA ASP A 158 -2.07 0.87 -25.70
C ASP A 158 -0.97 1.54 -24.87
N LEU A 159 -0.19 0.76 -24.09
CA LEU A 159 1.00 1.28 -23.39
C LEU A 159 1.97 1.99 -24.36
N ARG A 160 2.24 1.40 -25.54
CA ARG A 160 3.09 2.04 -26.57
C ARG A 160 2.49 3.32 -27.11
N ALA A 161 1.18 3.36 -27.32
CA ALA A 161 0.48 4.56 -27.75
C ALA A 161 0.58 5.69 -26.71
N GLN A 162 0.35 5.38 -25.43
CA GLN A 162 0.45 6.36 -24.34
C GLN A 162 1.90 6.88 -24.15
N LEU A 163 2.90 5.99 -24.26
CA LEU A 163 4.31 6.38 -24.25
C LEU A 163 4.67 7.33 -25.40
N THR A 164 4.15 7.06 -26.60
CA THR A 164 4.36 7.91 -27.77
C THR A 164 3.72 9.28 -27.57
N ALA A 165 2.48 9.32 -27.07
CA ALA A 165 1.77 10.57 -26.78
C ALA A 165 2.51 11.41 -25.72
N ALA A 166 3.00 10.79 -24.65
CA ALA A 166 3.77 11.48 -23.63
C ALA A 166 5.07 12.10 -24.17
N ARG A 167 5.78 11.39 -25.04
CA ARG A 167 7.00 11.89 -25.71
C ARG A 167 6.72 13.01 -26.68
N GLN A 168 5.62 12.95 -27.44
CA GLN A 168 5.21 14.02 -28.35
C GLN A 168 4.86 15.32 -27.61
N TRP A 169 4.34 15.20 -26.40
CA TRP A 169 4.11 16.34 -25.53
C TRP A 169 5.40 16.94 -24.96
N GLY A 170 6.54 16.25 -25.13
CA GLY A 170 7.85 16.68 -24.65
C GLY A 170 8.14 16.31 -23.20
N ALA A 171 7.29 15.49 -22.59
CA ALA A 171 7.52 15.01 -21.22
C ALA A 171 8.63 13.98 -21.16
N ARG A 172 9.27 13.91 -20.00
CA ARG A 172 10.12 12.80 -19.61
C ARG A 172 9.22 11.65 -19.09
N PRO A 173 8.98 10.59 -19.88
CA PRO A 173 8.05 9.54 -19.48
C PRO A 173 8.64 8.67 -18.38
N VAL A 174 7.89 8.49 -17.31
CA VAL A 174 8.13 7.51 -16.25
C VAL A 174 6.98 6.50 -16.29
N SER A 175 7.29 5.27 -16.67
CA SER A 175 6.30 4.18 -16.68
C SER A 175 6.23 3.56 -15.29
N TYR A 176 5.01 3.43 -14.77
CA TYR A 176 4.74 2.78 -13.51
C TYR A 176 3.69 1.69 -13.69
N THR A 177 4.10 0.44 -13.56
CA THR A 177 3.22 -0.67 -13.92
C THR A 177 2.77 -1.53 -12.76
N HIS A 178 3.47 -1.59 -11.62
CA HIS A 178 3.02 -2.55 -10.59
C HIS A 178 3.79 -2.47 -9.29
N LEU A 179 3.08 -2.41 -8.17
CA LEU A 179 3.69 -2.48 -6.84
C LEU A 179 3.19 -3.63 -5.98
N ARG A 180 2.33 -4.49 -6.48
CA ARG A 180 1.83 -5.64 -5.71
C ARG A 180 2.07 -6.93 -6.45
N ALA A 181 2.84 -7.81 -5.84
CA ALA A 181 3.13 -9.15 -6.33
C ALA A 181 1.90 -10.08 -6.40
N HIS A 182 0.70 -9.65 -5.95
CA HIS A 182 -0.44 -10.53 -5.73
C HIS A 182 -1.69 -10.18 -6.52
N GLU A 183 -1.65 -9.17 -7.35
CA GLU A 183 -2.74 -8.85 -8.29
C GLU A 183 -2.51 -9.48 -9.65
N THR A 184 -1.66 -10.49 -9.72
CA THR A 184 -1.44 -11.30 -10.90
C THR A 184 -2.51 -12.36 -10.98
N GLY A 185 -3.44 -12.21 -11.88
CA GLY A 185 -4.32 -13.29 -12.27
C GLY A 185 -5.80 -12.98 -12.14
N ARG A 186 -6.24 -12.22 -13.03
CA ARG A 186 -7.54 -12.39 -13.69
C ARG A 186 -7.30 -12.56 -15.17
#